data_ac427ff330a047c9f58358fd84fca7b3
#
_entry.id   ac427ff330a047c9f58358fd84fca7b3
#
_cell.length_a   1.000
_cell.length_b   1.000
_cell.length_c   1.000
_cell.angle_alpha   90.00
_cell.angle_beta   90.00
_cell.angle_gamma   90.00
#
_symmetry.space_group_name_H-M   'P 1'
#
loop_
_entity.id
_entity.type
_entity.pdbx_description
1 polymer ?
#
loop_
_entity_poly.entity_id
_entity_poly.type
_entity_poly.pdbx_seq_one_letter_code
_entity_poly.pdbx_strand_id
1 'polypeptide(L)'
;RSYSPGDYPIKTFKSQSGQEVRILYGSERTEPKLSLSYTNIGDASAELFLDHYDEVKGTFNTFALPDNALAGWSSNTDALRPEATEVQTVTYTVTVVDSGGNKYRFNGGSSNAETLELTEGTVYLFDQSDSSNSGHPLRFSTTSNGTHGGGTEYTTGVTTFGTPGSAGAYTRIKVATDAPTLYYYCSVHSGMGGQANTPAATAT
;
A
#
# COMPACT_ATOMS: atom_id res chain seq x y z
N ARG A 1 5.05 -11.89 20.25
CA ARG A 1 3.93 -12.30 19.40
C ARG A 1 3.34 -13.63 19.89
N SER A 2 2.07 -13.85 19.67
CA SER A 2 1.40 -15.13 19.90
C SER A 2 0.46 -15.45 18.74
N TYR A 3 0.24 -16.73 18.49
CA TYR A 3 -0.67 -17.21 17.48
C TYR A 3 -1.61 -18.25 18.05
N SER A 4 -2.90 -18.12 17.74
CA SER A 4 -3.91 -19.14 17.96
C SER A 4 -4.41 -19.61 16.60
N PRO A 5 -4.30 -20.90 16.26
CA PRO A 5 -4.67 -21.40 14.94
C PRO A 5 -6.19 -21.37 14.67
N GLY A 6 -6.99 -20.97 15.66
CA GLY A 6 -8.44 -21.10 15.59
C GLY A 6 -8.89 -22.55 15.68
N ASP A 7 -10.19 -22.75 15.64
CA ASP A 7 -10.82 -24.06 15.76
C ASP A 7 -11.52 -24.45 14.48
N TYR A 8 -11.63 -25.76 14.23
CA TYR A 8 -12.50 -26.24 13.17
C TYR A 8 -13.97 -26.01 13.56
N PRO A 9 -14.84 -25.64 12.60
CA PRO A 9 -16.26 -25.41 12.88
C PRO A 9 -16.99 -26.73 13.14
N ILE A 10 -16.79 -27.27 14.34
CA ILE A 10 -17.37 -28.53 14.82
C ILE A 10 -18.54 -28.22 15.74
N LYS A 11 -19.67 -28.82 15.48
CA LYS A 11 -20.80 -28.83 16.41
C LYS A 11 -21.00 -30.23 17.00
N THR A 12 -21.06 -30.29 18.30
CA THR A 12 -21.27 -31.51 19.05
C THR A 12 -22.74 -31.63 19.45
N PHE A 13 -23.35 -32.76 19.14
CA PHE A 13 -24.70 -33.13 19.55
C PHE A 13 -24.62 -34.29 20.52
N LYS A 14 -25.32 -34.19 21.65
CA LYS A 14 -25.38 -35.22 22.67
C LYS A 14 -26.79 -35.76 22.75
N SER A 15 -26.92 -37.07 22.60
CA SER A 15 -28.23 -37.76 22.77
C SER A 15 -28.60 -37.89 24.25
N GLN A 16 -29.85 -38.14 24.55
CA GLN A 16 -30.34 -38.42 25.92
C GLN A 16 -29.67 -39.66 26.52
N SER A 17 -29.21 -40.60 25.69
CA SER A 17 -28.47 -41.80 26.11
C SER A 17 -26.96 -41.51 26.37
N GLY A 18 -26.51 -40.27 26.23
CA GLY A 18 -25.14 -39.87 26.45
C GLY A 18 -24.20 -40.07 25.26
N GLN A 19 -24.68 -40.59 24.13
CA GLN A 19 -23.86 -40.65 22.90
C GLN A 19 -23.61 -39.28 22.30
N GLU A 20 -22.38 -39.08 21.87
CA GLU A 20 -21.93 -37.82 21.29
C GLU A 20 -21.65 -37.99 19.77
N VAL A 21 -22.21 -37.10 18.98
CA VAL A 21 -21.94 -37.01 17.55
C VAL A 21 -21.35 -35.64 17.27
N ARG A 22 -20.23 -35.62 16.57
CA ARG A 22 -19.55 -34.40 16.13
C ARG A 22 -19.73 -34.22 14.65
N ILE A 23 -20.18 -33.05 14.22
CA ILE A 23 -20.35 -32.69 12.83
C ILE A 23 -19.36 -31.57 12.51
N LEU A 24 -18.53 -31.81 11.50
CA LEU A 24 -17.62 -30.80 10.93
C LEU A 24 -18.38 -30.05 9.83
N TYR A 25 -18.52 -28.74 10.00
CA TYR A 25 -19.25 -27.86 9.06
C TYR A 25 -18.35 -27.23 7.99
N GLY A 26 -17.04 -27.41 8.07
CA GLY A 26 -16.09 -26.93 7.09
C GLY A 26 -14.71 -27.55 7.31
N SER A 27 -13.93 -27.62 6.24
CA SER A 27 -12.58 -28.19 6.26
C SER A 27 -11.52 -27.22 6.77
N GLU A 28 -11.89 -25.95 6.98
CA GLU A 28 -10.97 -24.89 7.37
C GLU A 28 -11.23 -24.44 8.81
N ARG A 29 -10.16 -23.98 9.47
CA ARG A 29 -10.25 -23.43 10.81
C ARG A 29 -10.87 -22.03 10.76
N THR A 30 -11.70 -21.74 11.75
CA THR A 30 -12.31 -20.42 11.93
C THR A 30 -11.61 -19.65 13.04
N GLU A 31 -11.60 -18.33 12.89
CA GLU A 31 -11.06 -17.39 13.88
C GLU A 31 -9.58 -17.61 14.27
N PRO A 32 -8.66 -17.85 13.30
CA PRO A 32 -7.25 -17.81 13.63
C PRO A 32 -6.88 -16.40 14.12
N LYS A 33 -6.08 -16.32 15.16
CA LYS A 33 -5.69 -15.04 15.78
C LYS A 33 -4.19 -14.91 15.87
N LEU A 34 -3.64 -13.90 15.23
CA LEU A 34 -2.26 -13.46 15.40
C LEU A 34 -2.24 -12.19 16.25
N SER A 35 -1.54 -12.26 17.38
CA SER A 35 -1.31 -11.08 18.22
C SER A 35 0.13 -10.63 18.08
N LEU A 36 0.31 -9.40 17.64
CA LEU A 36 1.60 -8.72 17.53
C LEU A 36 1.66 -7.62 18.59
N SER A 37 2.78 -7.55 19.29
CA SER A 37 3.03 -6.50 20.28
C SER A 37 4.35 -5.84 19.93
N TYR A 38 4.31 -4.54 19.80
CA TYR A 38 5.47 -3.70 19.54
C TYR A 38 5.67 -2.76 20.73
N THR A 39 6.91 -2.54 21.10
CA THR A 39 7.30 -1.59 22.14
C THR A 39 8.17 -0.52 21.52
N ASN A 40 8.00 0.72 21.97
CA ASN A 40 8.81 1.85 21.51
C ASN A 40 8.75 2.13 20.01
N ILE A 41 7.59 1.94 19.38
CA ILE A 41 7.37 2.41 18.01
C ILE A 41 7.09 3.91 18.05
N GLY A 42 7.65 4.65 17.10
CA GLY A 42 7.32 6.07 16.92
C GLY A 42 5.93 6.27 16.35
N ASP A 43 5.36 7.47 16.57
CA ASP A 43 4.00 7.82 16.15
C ASP A 43 3.76 7.56 14.65
N ALA A 44 4.74 7.88 13.79
CA ALA A 44 4.69 7.61 12.37
C ALA A 44 4.53 6.12 12.02
N SER A 45 5.19 5.23 12.78
CA SER A 45 5.05 3.79 12.58
C SER A 45 3.70 3.27 13.09
N ALA A 46 3.17 3.88 14.16
CA ALA A 46 1.84 3.58 14.66
C ALA A 46 0.75 4.01 13.66
N GLU A 47 0.92 5.17 13.06
CA GLU A 47 0.02 5.71 12.04
C GLU A 47 -0.06 4.79 10.81
N LEU A 48 1.07 4.23 10.35
CA LEU A 48 1.07 3.23 9.27
C LEU A 48 0.20 2.00 9.56
N PHE A 49 0.15 1.54 10.82
CA PHE A 49 -0.75 0.45 11.21
C PHE A 49 -2.22 0.87 11.19
N LEU A 50 -2.52 2.08 11.63
CA LEU A 50 -3.89 2.62 11.63
C LEU A 50 -4.38 2.83 10.20
N ASP A 51 -3.56 3.42 9.34
CA ASP A 51 -3.86 3.62 7.93
C ASP A 51 -4.12 2.28 7.23
N HIS A 52 -3.25 1.27 7.49
CA HIS A 52 -3.45 -0.06 6.95
C HIS A 52 -4.77 -0.69 7.46
N TYR A 53 -5.08 -0.53 8.76
CA TYR A 53 -6.33 -1.02 9.33
C TYR A 53 -7.56 -0.39 8.67
N ASP A 54 -7.51 0.91 8.42
CA ASP A 54 -8.58 1.64 7.75
C ASP A 54 -8.69 1.25 6.27
N GLU A 55 -7.55 1.05 5.59
CA GLU A 55 -7.50 0.61 4.19
C GLU A 55 -8.15 -0.77 4.00
N VAL A 56 -7.88 -1.71 4.91
CA VAL A 56 -8.51 -3.04 4.88
C VAL A 56 -9.90 -3.06 5.52
N LYS A 57 -10.42 -1.92 5.95
CA LYS A 57 -11.70 -1.78 6.66
C LYS A 57 -11.80 -2.69 7.88
N GLY A 58 -10.77 -2.66 8.68
CA GLY A 58 -10.66 -3.49 9.87
C GLY A 58 -10.59 -4.98 9.54
N THR A 59 -11.63 -5.71 9.87
CA THR A 59 -11.71 -7.18 9.64
C THR A 59 -12.43 -7.56 8.34
N PHE A 60 -12.80 -6.57 7.52
CA PHE A 60 -13.61 -6.83 6.33
C PHE A 60 -12.80 -7.32 5.14
N ASN A 61 -11.67 -6.68 4.86
CA ASN A 61 -10.78 -7.05 3.76
C ASN A 61 -9.63 -7.92 4.28
N THR A 62 -9.11 -8.77 3.41
CA THR A 62 -7.93 -9.57 3.69
C THR A 62 -6.65 -8.79 3.37
N PHE A 63 -5.56 -9.14 4.03
CA PHE A 63 -4.22 -8.61 3.75
C PHE A 63 -3.19 -9.73 3.88
N ALA A 64 -2.09 -9.63 3.13
CA ALA A 64 -0.99 -10.57 3.24
C ALA A 64 -0.02 -10.15 4.35
N LEU A 65 0.39 -11.11 5.17
CA LEU A 65 1.49 -10.90 6.11
C LEU A 65 2.82 -11.18 5.38
N PRO A 66 3.83 -10.32 5.53
CA PRO A 66 5.13 -10.58 4.98
C PRO A 66 5.79 -11.81 5.63
N ASP A 67 6.62 -12.54 4.89
CA ASP A 67 7.25 -13.79 5.35
C ASP A 67 8.04 -13.64 6.65
N ASN A 68 8.64 -12.49 6.89
CA ASN A 68 9.35 -12.19 8.13
C ASN A 68 8.41 -12.06 9.35
N ALA A 69 7.14 -11.72 9.15
CA ALA A 69 6.15 -11.75 10.23
C ALA A 69 5.77 -13.18 10.60
N LEU A 70 5.92 -14.11 9.66
CA LEU A 70 5.66 -15.54 9.80
C LEU A 70 6.90 -16.32 10.30
N ALA A 71 8.03 -15.67 10.55
CA ALA A 71 9.29 -16.32 10.91
C ALA A 71 9.13 -17.44 11.95
N GLY A 72 9.49 -18.65 11.55
CA GLY A 72 9.36 -19.86 12.35
C GLY A 72 8.10 -20.68 12.09
N TRP A 73 7.22 -20.24 11.20
CA TRP A 73 6.10 -21.03 10.69
C TRP A 73 6.31 -21.32 9.22
N SER A 74 6.10 -22.55 8.80
CA SER A 74 6.23 -22.89 7.39
C SER A 74 5.16 -22.15 6.59
N SER A 75 5.52 -21.70 5.40
CA SER A 75 4.62 -21.10 4.41
C SER A 75 3.43 -22.02 4.03
N ASN A 76 3.41 -23.22 4.55
CA ASN A 76 2.41 -24.26 4.32
C ASN A 76 1.25 -24.23 5.34
N THR A 77 1.16 -23.20 6.18
CA THR A 77 -0.02 -22.95 6.97
C THR A 77 -1.03 -22.18 6.12
N ASP A 78 -1.67 -22.86 5.17
CA ASP A 78 -2.76 -22.33 4.34
C ASP A 78 -3.88 -21.65 5.15
N ALA A 79 -3.93 -21.91 6.44
CA ALA A 79 -4.85 -21.27 7.40
C ALA A 79 -4.58 -19.77 7.65
N LEU A 80 -3.43 -19.22 7.22
CA LEU A 80 -3.09 -17.80 7.36
C LEU A 80 -2.96 -17.09 6.02
N ARG A 81 -3.18 -17.79 4.92
CA ARG A 81 -3.33 -17.21 3.60
C ARG A 81 -4.81 -17.15 3.23
N PRO A 82 -5.52 -16.07 3.53
CA PRO A 82 -6.55 -15.66 2.61
C PRO A 82 -5.82 -15.40 1.30
N GLU A 83 -6.41 -15.79 0.17
CA GLU A 83 -5.90 -15.43 -1.16
C GLU A 83 -5.99 -13.90 -1.32
N ALA A 84 -5.17 -13.19 -0.55
CA ALA A 84 -4.93 -11.78 -0.78
C ALA A 84 -3.99 -11.73 -1.97
N THR A 85 -4.51 -11.29 -3.08
CA THR A 85 -3.69 -10.77 -4.17
C THR A 85 -2.68 -9.82 -3.51
N GLU A 86 -1.39 -10.20 -3.48
CA GLU A 86 -0.36 -9.31 -2.92
C GLU A 86 -0.53 -7.96 -3.60
N VAL A 87 -0.85 -6.95 -2.83
CA VAL A 87 -0.86 -5.59 -3.36
C VAL A 87 0.61 -5.26 -3.65
N GLN A 88 1.01 -5.47 -4.89
CA GLN A 88 2.36 -5.16 -5.33
C GLN A 88 2.65 -3.69 -5.01
N THR A 89 3.65 -3.46 -4.18
CA THR A 89 4.16 -2.10 -3.96
C THR A 89 5.38 -1.90 -4.86
N VAL A 90 5.24 -0.98 -5.79
CA VAL A 90 6.33 -0.56 -6.68
C VAL A 90 6.93 0.72 -6.12
N THR A 91 8.23 0.71 -5.83
CA THR A 91 8.92 1.90 -5.29
C THR A 91 9.68 2.61 -6.40
N TYR A 92 9.46 3.91 -6.52
CA TYR A 92 10.24 4.84 -7.32
C TYR A 92 11.12 5.69 -6.40
N THR A 93 12.44 5.63 -6.56
CA THR A 93 13.32 6.63 -5.96
C THR A 93 13.21 7.92 -6.75
N VAL A 94 12.93 9.03 -6.08
CA VAL A 94 12.72 10.35 -6.71
C VAL A 94 13.93 11.22 -6.49
N THR A 95 14.42 11.83 -7.55
CA THR A 95 15.45 12.88 -7.50
C THR A 95 15.00 14.11 -8.28
N VAL A 96 15.51 15.27 -7.90
CA VAL A 96 15.30 16.53 -8.61
C VAL A 96 16.60 16.98 -9.23
N VAL A 97 16.55 17.31 -10.52
CA VAL A 97 17.72 17.80 -11.27
C VAL A 97 17.37 19.11 -11.96
N ASP A 98 18.36 20.00 -12.08
CA ASP A 98 18.24 21.18 -12.93
C ASP A 98 18.56 20.81 -14.38
N SER A 99 17.58 21.00 -15.23
CA SER A 99 17.69 20.75 -16.68
C SER A 99 16.84 21.77 -17.44
N GLY A 100 17.25 23.03 -17.43
CA GLY A 100 16.45 24.14 -17.91
C GLY A 100 15.26 24.43 -16.99
N GLY A 101 15.48 24.31 -15.69
CA GLY A 101 14.54 24.30 -14.58
C GLY A 101 14.46 22.92 -13.91
N ASN A 102 14.00 22.89 -12.67
CA ASN A 102 13.92 21.66 -11.88
C ASN A 102 12.98 20.63 -12.50
N LYS A 103 13.42 19.38 -12.57
CA LYS A 103 12.68 18.22 -13.12
C LYS A 103 12.78 17.03 -12.19
N TYR A 104 11.70 16.30 -12.04
CA TYR A 104 11.74 14.98 -11.40
C TYR A 104 12.36 13.95 -12.33
N ARG A 105 13.17 13.07 -11.73
CA ARG A 105 13.69 11.83 -12.30
C ARG A 105 13.44 10.68 -11.37
N PHE A 106 13.27 9.48 -11.93
CA PHE A 106 12.97 8.28 -11.18
C PHE A 106 14.04 7.22 -11.35
N ASN A 107 14.31 6.45 -10.27
CA ASN A 107 15.18 5.26 -10.25
C ASN A 107 16.58 5.50 -10.84
N GLY A 108 17.13 6.70 -10.66
CA GLY A 108 18.44 7.06 -11.22
C GLY A 108 18.48 7.19 -12.74
N GLY A 109 17.32 7.21 -13.40
CA GLY A 109 17.21 7.41 -14.86
C GLY A 109 17.66 8.79 -15.29
N SER A 110 17.91 8.95 -16.60
CA SER A 110 18.32 10.22 -17.23
C SER A 110 17.16 11.03 -17.82
N SER A 111 15.96 10.42 -17.92
CA SER A 111 14.78 11.08 -18.49
C SER A 111 14.16 12.07 -17.53
N ASN A 112 13.91 13.29 -18.00
CA ASN A 112 13.25 14.33 -17.22
C ASN A 112 11.74 14.20 -17.34
N ALA A 113 11.02 14.23 -16.22
CA ALA A 113 9.57 14.23 -16.20
C ALA A 113 8.95 13.12 -17.09
N GLU A 114 9.50 11.91 -17.03
CA GLU A 114 9.08 10.80 -17.88
C GLU A 114 7.61 10.42 -17.64
N THR A 115 6.98 9.84 -18.67
CA THR A 115 5.64 9.27 -18.52
C THR A 115 5.73 7.98 -17.72
N LEU A 116 4.92 7.87 -16.67
CA LEU A 116 4.82 6.70 -15.81
C LEU A 116 3.59 5.85 -16.18
N GLU A 117 3.70 4.54 -15.95
CA GLU A 117 2.58 3.59 -16.05
C GLU A 117 2.23 3.11 -14.64
N LEU A 118 1.11 3.59 -14.12
CA LEU A 118 0.63 3.30 -12.79
C LEU A 118 -0.62 2.40 -12.88
N THR A 119 -0.43 1.09 -12.95
CA THR A 119 -1.52 0.12 -13.10
C THR A 119 -2.53 0.20 -11.96
N GLU A 120 -3.80 0.16 -12.28
CA GLU A 120 -4.90 0.13 -11.31
C GLU A 120 -4.75 -1.00 -10.28
N GLY A 121 -5.17 -0.75 -9.05
CA GLY A 121 -5.07 -1.69 -7.93
C GLY A 121 -3.68 -1.81 -7.32
N THR A 122 -2.62 -1.35 -8.01
CA THR A 122 -1.23 -1.40 -7.55
C THR A 122 -0.92 -0.21 -6.65
N VAL A 123 -0.05 -0.44 -5.67
CA VAL A 123 0.49 0.62 -4.81
C VAL A 123 1.84 1.08 -5.35
N TYR A 124 1.99 2.37 -5.50
CA TYR A 124 3.24 3.02 -5.88
C TYR A 124 3.72 3.94 -4.77
N LEU A 125 4.96 3.79 -4.38
CA LEU A 125 5.62 4.63 -3.39
C LEU A 125 6.70 5.46 -4.08
N PHE A 126 6.58 6.76 -4.00
CA PHE A 126 7.55 7.73 -4.52
C PHE A 126 8.42 8.18 -3.35
N ASP A 127 9.57 7.54 -3.19
CA ASP A 127 10.54 7.86 -2.15
C ASP A 127 11.21 9.21 -2.43
N GLN A 128 10.92 10.18 -1.58
CA GLN A 128 11.44 11.55 -1.64
C GLN A 128 12.50 11.81 -0.58
N SER A 129 13.19 10.76 -0.09
CA SER A 129 14.22 10.89 0.94
C SER A 129 15.49 11.59 0.46
N ASP A 130 15.78 11.53 -0.85
CA ASP A 130 16.95 12.20 -1.42
C ASP A 130 16.89 13.71 -1.22
N SER A 131 18.02 14.31 -0.78
CA SER A 131 18.11 15.73 -0.42
C SER A 131 17.73 16.70 -1.55
N SER A 132 17.85 16.27 -2.82
CA SER A 132 17.43 17.07 -3.97
C SER A 132 15.92 17.35 -3.99
N ASN A 133 15.11 16.54 -3.28
CA ASN A 133 13.68 16.77 -3.13
C ASN A 133 13.32 17.90 -2.15
N SER A 134 14.28 18.50 -1.46
CA SER A 134 14.01 19.56 -0.48
C SER A 134 13.26 20.73 -1.12
N GLY A 135 12.07 21.05 -0.59
CA GLY A 135 11.17 22.05 -1.14
C GLY A 135 10.40 21.63 -2.41
N HIS A 136 10.43 20.34 -2.77
CA HIS A 136 9.78 19.80 -3.96
C HIS A 136 8.79 18.67 -3.66
N PRO A 137 7.65 18.93 -2.99
CA PRO A 137 6.64 17.90 -2.71
C PRO A 137 6.00 17.39 -3.98
N LEU A 138 6.09 16.08 -4.24
CA LEU A 138 5.41 15.44 -5.36
C LEU A 138 3.93 15.22 -5.03
N ARG A 139 3.05 15.59 -5.94
CA ARG A 139 1.59 15.45 -5.86
C ARG A 139 1.02 14.98 -7.19
N PHE A 140 -0.24 14.59 -7.18
CA PHE A 140 -0.98 14.16 -8.37
C PHE A 140 -2.15 15.09 -8.68
N SER A 141 -2.55 15.16 -9.95
CA SER A 141 -3.71 15.90 -10.45
C SER A 141 -4.24 15.23 -11.71
N THR A 142 -5.47 15.49 -12.07
CA THR A 142 -6.04 15.15 -13.40
C THR A 142 -5.71 16.20 -14.48
N THR A 143 -5.08 17.29 -14.07
CA THR A 143 -4.69 18.40 -14.96
C THR A 143 -3.16 18.43 -15.08
N SER A 144 -2.66 18.57 -16.30
CA SER A 144 -1.23 18.76 -16.54
C SER A 144 -0.68 19.92 -15.73
N ASN A 145 0.49 19.71 -15.09
CA ASN A 145 1.13 20.68 -14.19
C ASN A 145 0.28 21.02 -12.93
N GLY A 146 -0.74 20.22 -12.61
CA GLY A 146 -1.53 20.27 -11.39
C GLY A 146 -2.15 21.64 -11.12
N THR A 147 -1.97 22.14 -9.92
CA THR A 147 -2.51 23.44 -9.48
C THR A 147 -1.92 24.63 -10.25
N HIS A 148 -0.72 24.51 -10.79
CA HIS A 148 -0.11 25.52 -11.66
C HIS A 148 -0.77 25.57 -13.05
N GLY A 149 -1.40 24.47 -13.47
CA GLY A 149 -2.20 24.38 -14.70
C GLY A 149 -3.68 24.74 -14.51
N GLY A 150 -4.06 25.22 -13.32
CA GLY A 150 -5.43 25.55 -12.96
C GLY A 150 -6.26 24.35 -12.49
N GLY A 151 -5.64 23.18 -12.27
CA GLY A 151 -6.27 22.00 -11.73
C GLY A 151 -6.30 21.97 -10.19
N THR A 152 -6.80 20.87 -9.67
CA THR A 152 -6.82 20.56 -8.22
C THR A 152 -5.94 19.34 -7.94
N GLU A 153 -5.48 19.19 -6.71
CA GLU A 153 -4.77 18.00 -6.27
C GLU A 153 -5.71 16.78 -6.29
N TYR A 154 -5.22 15.67 -6.84
CA TYR A 154 -5.87 14.38 -6.79
C TYR A 154 -5.44 13.64 -5.52
N THR A 155 -6.39 13.34 -4.65
CA THR A 155 -6.14 12.76 -3.32
C THR A 155 -6.67 11.35 -3.15
N THR A 156 -7.43 10.80 -4.12
CA THR A 156 -7.98 9.45 -4.01
C THR A 156 -6.88 8.40 -3.98
N GLY A 157 -6.78 7.67 -2.88
CA GLY A 157 -5.75 6.66 -2.64
C GLY A 157 -4.34 7.23 -2.43
N VAL A 158 -4.19 8.55 -2.28
CA VAL A 158 -2.90 9.23 -2.09
C VAL A 158 -2.66 9.53 -0.61
N THR A 159 -1.48 9.19 -0.14
CA THR A 159 -0.96 9.56 1.20
C THR A 159 0.45 10.14 1.06
N THR A 160 0.81 11.04 1.95
CA THR A 160 2.15 11.64 1.99
C THR A 160 2.71 11.57 3.39
N PHE A 161 4.01 11.38 3.51
CA PHE A 161 4.69 11.30 4.79
C PHE A 161 6.03 12.04 4.76
N GLY A 162 6.35 12.66 5.86
CA GLY A 162 7.63 13.35 6.08
C GLY A 162 7.76 14.64 5.26
N THR A 163 8.95 15.23 5.35
CA THR A 163 9.33 16.43 4.58
C THR A 163 10.19 15.99 3.41
N PRO A 164 9.82 16.27 2.15
CA PRO A 164 10.65 15.95 0.99
C PRO A 164 12.10 16.43 1.17
N GLY A 165 13.05 15.53 0.85
CA GLY A 165 14.48 15.74 1.10
C GLY A 165 14.97 15.24 2.46
N SER A 166 14.08 14.70 3.30
CA SER A 166 14.44 14.10 4.59
C SER A 166 14.23 12.58 4.54
N ALA A 167 15.01 11.86 5.34
CA ALA A 167 14.93 10.40 5.41
C ALA A 167 13.50 9.91 5.71
N GLY A 168 13.01 8.96 4.92
CA GLY A 168 11.69 8.37 5.04
C GLY A 168 10.54 9.19 4.43
N ALA A 169 10.80 10.34 3.82
CA ALA A 169 9.76 11.11 3.15
C ALA A 169 9.27 10.41 1.87
N TYR A 170 7.96 10.38 1.67
CA TYR A 170 7.37 9.79 0.46
C TYR A 170 6.01 10.39 0.10
N THR A 171 5.63 10.16 -1.15
CA THR A 171 4.25 10.21 -1.62
C THR A 171 3.87 8.82 -2.08
N ARG A 172 2.77 8.28 -1.58
CA ARG A 172 2.24 6.95 -1.92
C ARG A 172 0.90 7.11 -2.60
N ILE A 173 0.64 6.31 -3.63
CA ILE A 173 -0.68 6.20 -4.26
C ILE A 173 -1.06 4.73 -4.42
N LYS A 174 -2.27 4.36 -4.00
CA LYS A 174 -2.96 3.16 -4.46
C LYS A 174 -3.87 3.56 -5.60
N VAL A 175 -3.54 3.13 -6.80
CA VAL A 175 -4.29 3.53 -7.99
C VAL A 175 -5.69 2.92 -7.94
N ALA A 176 -6.70 3.78 -7.93
CA ALA A 176 -8.10 3.34 -7.88
C ALA A 176 -8.48 2.62 -9.18
N THR A 177 -9.50 1.76 -9.11
CA THR A 177 -10.16 1.23 -10.31
C THR A 177 -10.81 2.39 -11.08
N ASP A 178 -10.71 2.36 -12.40
CA ASP A 178 -11.16 3.44 -13.29
C ASP A 178 -10.54 4.82 -12.98
N ALA A 179 -9.31 4.82 -12.45
CA ALA A 179 -8.58 6.06 -12.23
C ALA A 179 -8.35 6.79 -13.57
N PRO A 180 -8.60 8.10 -13.64
CA PRO A 180 -8.30 8.87 -14.85
C PRO A 180 -6.79 8.95 -15.06
N THR A 181 -6.34 9.29 -16.27
CA THR A 181 -4.95 9.69 -16.49
C THR A 181 -4.57 10.79 -15.51
N LEU A 182 -3.47 10.57 -14.79
CA LEU A 182 -2.94 11.48 -13.80
C LEU A 182 -1.70 12.21 -14.33
N TYR A 183 -1.38 13.29 -13.65
CA TYR A 183 -0.15 14.05 -13.83
C TYR A 183 0.50 14.23 -12.47
N TYR A 184 1.74 13.79 -12.32
CA TYR A 184 2.51 14.13 -11.13
C TYR A 184 3.16 15.49 -11.31
N TYR A 185 3.22 16.27 -10.24
CA TYR A 185 3.73 17.63 -10.27
C TYR A 185 4.32 18.03 -8.92
N CYS A 186 5.10 19.10 -8.88
CA CYS A 186 5.54 19.70 -7.63
C CYS A 186 4.50 20.74 -7.18
N SER A 187 4.00 20.63 -5.95
CA SER A 187 3.00 21.59 -5.44
C SER A 187 3.53 23.01 -5.26
N VAL A 188 4.85 23.20 -5.24
CA VAL A 188 5.52 24.51 -5.02
C VAL A 188 6.01 25.13 -6.33
N HIS A 189 6.54 24.31 -7.26
CA HIS A 189 7.18 24.80 -8.48
C HIS A 189 6.53 24.22 -9.73
N SER A 190 6.30 25.11 -10.70
CA SER A 190 5.71 24.75 -11.99
C SER A 190 6.69 23.98 -12.89
N GLY A 191 6.16 23.10 -13.75
CA GLY A 191 6.89 22.49 -14.85
C GLY A 191 7.89 21.40 -14.47
N MET A 192 7.80 20.81 -13.27
CA MET A 192 8.71 19.76 -12.79
C MET A 192 8.29 18.34 -13.16
N GLY A 193 6.99 18.10 -13.33
CA GLY A 193 6.39 16.78 -13.45
C GLY A 193 6.00 16.39 -14.87
N GLY A 194 5.33 15.25 -14.97
CA GLY A 194 4.91 14.62 -16.23
C GLY A 194 3.59 13.87 -16.10
N GLN A 195 3.27 13.08 -17.11
CA GLN A 195 2.06 12.27 -17.17
C GLN A 195 2.25 10.93 -16.43
N ALA A 196 1.19 10.43 -15.85
CA ALA A 196 1.09 9.09 -15.31
C ALA A 196 -0.18 8.42 -15.85
N ASN A 197 -0.01 7.45 -16.75
CA ASN A 197 -1.09 6.63 -17.26
C ASN A 197 -1.56 5.66 -16.16
N THR A 198 -2.84 5.32 -16.20
CA THR A 198 -3.47 4.44 -15.20
C THR A 198 -4.15 3.25 -15.92
N PRO A 199 -3.36 2.35 -16.56
CA PRO A 199 -3.94 1.22 -17.26
C PRO A 199 -4.65 0.27 -16.28
N ALA A 200 -5.74 -0.36 -16.76
CA ALA A 200 -6.43 -1.40 -16.01
C ALA A 200 -5.47 -2.57 -15.70
N ALA A 201 -5.66 -3.19 -14.55
CA ALA A 201 -4.93 -4.41 -14.21
C ALA A 201 -5.29 -5.52 -15.21
N THR A 202 -4.28 -6.15 -15.82
CA THR A 202 -4.51 -7.34 -16.65
C THR A 202 -4.89 -8.50 -15.75
N ALA A 203 -6.09 -9.08 -15.98
CA ALA A 203 -6.48 -10.32 -15.31
C ALA A 203 -5.49 -11.44 -15.72
N THR A 204 -4.77 -12.00 -14.76
CA THR A 204 -3.91 -13.17 -14.92
C THR A 204 -4.66 -14.43 -14.50
#